data_1b01946cb88ad338ace0d907c3bc29ff
#
_entry.id   1b01946cb88ad338ace0d907c3bc29ff
#
_cell.length_a   1.000
_cell.length_b   1.000
_cell.length_c   1.000
_cell.angle_alpha   90.00
_cell.angle_beta   90.00
_cell.angle_gamma   90.00
#
_symmetry.space_group_name_H-M   'P 1'
#
loop_
_entity.id
_entity.type
_entity.pdbx_description
1 polymer ?
#
loop_
_entity_poly.entity_id
_entity_poly.type
_entity_poly.pdbx_seq_one_letter_code
_entity_poly.pdbx_strand_id
1 'polypeptide(L)'
;MPAEDACARCGLLVTRWEGYATEEPTHPALEEPWKELEAGQWQDESAHARFLELAAAVDGLDVAAARYRKKTLAEPDDTRAQWGLDRAVGMAQTLYVAKAKAERPPRAPLILKLVGTLFAGFILLAALYAVVVVFTHRH
;
A
#
# COMPACT_ATOMS: atom_id res chain seq x y z
N MET A 1 26.81 -17.47 15.66
CA MET A 1 27.63 -16.27 15.39
C MET A 1 26.74 -15.33 14.59
N PRO A 2 26.50 -14.09 15.01
CA PRO A 2 25.79 -13.13 14.17
C PRO A 2 26.66 -12.86 12.92
N ALA A 3 26.06 -12.86 11.74
CA ALA A 3 26.76 -12.51 10.52
C ALA A 3 27.27 -11.07 10.66
N GLU A 4 28.56 -10.85 10.49
CA GLU A 4 29.22 -9.54 10.62
C GLU A 4 28.61 -8.47 9.67
N ASP A 5 27.81 -8.91 8.69
CA ASP A 5 27.19 -8.06 7.65
C ASP A 5 25.72 -7.72 7.93
N ALA A 6 25.19 -8.03 9.11
CA ALA A 6 23.81 -7.74 9.44
C ALA A 6 23.67 -6.45 10.27
N CYS A 7 22.73 -5.58 9.91
CA CYS A 7 22.42 -4.41 10.70
C CYS A 7 21.97 -4.83 12.12
N ALA A 8 22.69 -4.39 13.16
CA ALA A 8 22.41 -4.73 14.55
C ALA A 8 21.01 -4.33 15.03
N ARG A 9 20.36 -3.39 14.35
CA ARG A 9 19.03 -2.86 14.71
C ARG A 9 17.85 -3.57 14.06
N CYS A 10 18.01 -4.05 12.82
CA CYS A 10 16.89 -4.64 12.05
C CYS A 10 17.21 -6.01 11.44
N GLY A 11 18.44 -6.54 11.59
CA GLY A 11 18.84 -7.85 11.08
C GLY A 11 19.00 -7.94 9.56
N LEU A 12 18.83 -6.84 8.82
CA LEU A 12 19.03 -6.80 7.36
C LEU A 12 20.51 -6.98 7.01
N LEU A 13 20.80 -7.89 6.08
CA LEU A 13 22.14 -8.10 5.55
C LEU A 13 22.56 -6.90 4.71
N VAL A 14 23.66 -6.22 5.12
CA VAL A 14 24.20 -5.03 4.44
C VAL A 14 24.59 -5.35 3.00
N THR A 15 25.17 -6.54 2.75
CA THR A 15 25.54 -7.02 1.41
C THR A 15 24.36 -7.13 0.43
N ARG A 16 23.14 -7.42 0.92
CA ARG A 16 21.94 -7.38 0.09
C ARG A 16 21.48 -5.97 -0.22
N TRP A 17 21.77 -5.02 0.66
CA TRP A 17 21.43 -3.62 0.45
C TRP A 17 22.29 -2.96 -0.62
N GLU A 18 23.58 -3.26 -0.67
CA GLU A 18 24.50 -2.74 -1.70
C GLU A 18 24.10 -3.18 -3.12
N GLY A 19 23.58 -4.40 -3.29
CA GLY A 19 23.03 -4.87 -4.56
C GLY A 19 21.73 -4.16 -4.99
N TYR A 20 20.91 -3.74 -4.04
CA TYR A 20 19.67 -3.00 -4.32
C TYR A 20 19.91 -1.51 -4.64
N ALA A 21 21.05 -0.94 -4.22
CA ALA A 21 21.38 0.46 -4.44
C ALA A 21 21.95 0.76 -5.84
N THR A 22 22.29 -0.27 -6.63
CA THR A 22 23.00 -0.11 -7.90
C THR A 22 22.11 -0.04 -9.14
N GLU A 23 20.89 -0.52 -9.09
CA GLU A 23 19.94 -0.38 -10.20
C GLU A 23 18.92 0.72 -9.87
N GLU A 24 19.11 1.88 -10.52
CA GLU A 24 18.05 2.90 -10.50
C GLU A 24 16.82 2.30 -11.20
N PRO A 25 15.65 2.27 -10.55
CA PRO A 25 14.44 1.83 -11.23
C PRO A 25 14.20 2.76 -12.42
N THR A 26 13.99 2.18 -13.59
CA THR A 26 13.74 2.92 -14.84
C THR A 26 12.36 2.56 -15.37
N HIS A 27 11.69 3.55 -15.96
CA HIS A 27 10.43 3.33 -16.64
C HIS A 27 10.42 4.13 -17.95
N PRO A 28 10.34 3.47 -19.12
CA PRO A 28 10.50 4.14 -20.41
C PRO A 28 9.57 5.33 -20.62
N ALA A 29 8.31 5.24 -20.15
CA ALA A 29 7.33 6.32 -20.28
C ALA A 29 7.65 7.55 -19.43
N LEU A 30 8.56 7.45 -18.46
CA LEU A 30 8.93 8.54 -17.55
C LEU A 30 10.25 9.22 -17.93
N GLU A 31 10.99 8.69 -18.91
CA GLU A 31 12.31 9.21 -19.28
C GLU A 31 12.21 10.61 -19.90
N GLU A 32 11.46 10.76 -20.96
CA GLU A 32 11.32 12.05 -21.65
C GLU A 32 10.60 13.10 -20.79
N PRO A 33 9.48 12.80 -20.11
CA PRO A 33 8.85 13.78 -19.21
C PRO A 33 9.76 14.24 -18.07
N TRP A 34 10.64 13.37 -17.57
CA TRP A 34 11.61 13.76 -16.55
C TRP A 34 12.66 14.72 -17.11
N LYS A 35 13.21 14.42 -18.30
CA LYS A 35 14.20 15.29 -18.95
C LYS A 35 13.61 16.68 -19.28
N GLU A 36 12.36 16.73 -19.74
CA GLU A 36 11.66 17.98 -19.99
C GLU A 36 11.49 18.81 -18.71
N LEU A 37 11.15 18.13 -17.60
CA LEU A 37 11.03 18.76 -16.29
C LEU A 37 12.37 19.36 -15.83
N GLU A 38 13.47 18.61 -15.95
CA GLU A 38 14.81 19.08 -15.60
C GLU A 38 15.32 20.21 -16.51
N ALA A 39 14.99 20.15 -17.82
CA ALA A 39 15.54 21.08 -18.79
C ALA A 39 14.94 22.49 -18.72
N GLY A 40 13.72 22.69 -18.23
CA GLY A 40 13.12 24.02 -18.27
C GLY A 40 11.88 24.23 -17.41
N GLN A 41 11.35 23.22 -16.77
CA GLN A 41 10.12 23.33 -16.00
C GLN A 41 10.30 23.02 -14.51
N TRP A 42 11.56 23.04 -14.02
CA TRP A 42 11.87 22.64 -12.63
C TRP A 42 11.18 23.50 -11.58
N GLN A 43 10.92 24.76 -11.86
CA GLN A 43 10.22 25.67 -10.93
C GLN A 43 8.69 25.65 -11.08
N ASP A 44 8.17 25.00 -12.12
CA ASP A 44 6.72 24.91 -12.38
C ASP A 44 6.09 23.75 -11.61
N GLU A 45 5.35 24.08 -10.56
CA GLU A 45 4.63 23.10 -9.75
C GLU A 45 3.63 22.27 -10.56
N SER A 46 3.00 22.88 -11.56
CA SER A 46 2.04 22.20 -12.41
C SER A 46 2.70 21.14 -13.30
N ALA A 47 3.95 21.37 -13.71
CA ALA A 47 4.73 20.39 -14.46
C ALA A 47 5.09 19.17 -13.60
N HIS A 48 5.53 19.41 -12.35
CA HIS A 48 5.76 18.32 -11.39
C HIS A 48 4.49 17.52 -11.08
N ALA A 49 3.34 18.21 -10.92
CA ALA A 49 2.07 17.53 -10.68
C ALA A 49 1.71 16.61 -11.85
N ARG A 50 1.81 17.10 -13.10
CA ARG A 50 1.56 16.29 -14.30
C ARG A 50 2.51 15.10 -14.41
N PHE A 51 3.79 15.29 -14.09
CA PHE A 51 4.77 14.20 -14.08
C PHE A 51 4.38 13.11 -13.06
N LEU A 52 3.99 13.51 -11.85
CA LEU A 52 3.58 12.57 -10.81
C LEU A 52 2.26 11.86 -11.12
N GLU A 53 1.30 12.55 -11.76
CA GLU A 53 0.07 11.93 -12.26
C GLU A 53 0.35 10.88 -13.33
N LEU A 54 1.27 11.19 -14.28
CA LEU A 54 1.73 10.23 -15.26
C LEU A 54 2.41 9.03 -14.58
N ALA A 55 3.31 9.28 -13.62
CA ALA A 55 3.98 8.22 -12.87
C ALA A 55 2.98 7.31 -12.14
N ALA A 56 1.93 7.88 -11.56
CA ALA A 56 0.86 7.10 -10.93
C ALA A 56 0.07 6.27 -11.94
N ALA A 57 -0.20 6.83 -13.12
CA ALA A 57 -0.96 6.14 -14.18
C ALA A 57 -0.22 4.93 -14.77
N VAL A 58 1.13 4.97 -14.79
CA VAL A 58 1.98 3.89 -15.33
C VAL A 58 2.57 2.98 -14.25
N ASP A 59 2.12 3.08 -13.00
CA ASP A 59 2.64 2.32 -11.84
C ASP A 59 4.15 2.57 -11.58
N GLY A 60 4.64 3.76 -11.90
CA GLY A 60 6.05 4.18 -11.84
C GLY A 60 6.35 5.20 -10.73
N LEU A 61 5.55 5.27 -9.66
CA LEU A 61 5.79 6.19 -8.55
C LEU A 61 7.07 5.90 -7.77
N ASP A 62 7.54 4.67 -7.75
CA ASP A 62 8.81 4.25 -7.18
C ASP A 62 9.98 4.86 -7.97
N VAL A 63 9.90 4.85 -9.31
CA VAL A 63 10.85 5.50 -10.21
C VAL A 63 10.87 7.01 -9.98
N ALA A 64 9.70 7.64 -9.91
CA ALA A 64 9.59 9.06 -9.64
C ALA A 64 10.20 9.42 -8.27
N ALA A 65 9.87 8.66 -7.23
CA ALA A 65 10.43 8.88 -5.89
C ALA A 65 11.96 8.70 -5.85
N ALA A 66 12.50 7.70 -6.57
CA ALA A 66 13.96 7.50 -6.67
C ALA A 66 14.66 8.71 -7.32
N ARG A 67 14.10 9.26 -8.39
CA ARG A 67 14.63 10.44 -9.08
C ARG A 67 14.62 11.70 -8.22
N TYR A 68 13.49 11.99 -7.57
CA TYR A 68 13.42 13.11 -6.63
C TYR A 68 14.35 12.92 -5.44
N ARG A 69 14.48 11.71 -4.90
CA ARG A 69 15.45 11.42 -3.83
C ARG A 69 16.88 11.70 -4.27
N LYS A 70 17.25 11.30 -5.49
CA LYS A 70 18.58 11.59 -6.04
C LYS A 70 18.84 13.09 -6.14
N LYS A 71 17.84 13.86 -6.59
CA LYS A 71 17.91 15.33 -6.62
C LYS A 71 18.06 15.91 -5.22
N THR A 72 17.26 15.49 -4.26
CA THR A 72 17.35 15.96 -2.86
C THR A 72 18.71 15.63 -2.22
N LEU A 73 19.31 14.50 -2.57
CA LEU A 73 20.64 14.14 -2.09
C LEU A 73 21.75 15.00 -2.73
N ALA A 74 21.59 15.36 -4.01
CA ALA A 74 22.55 16.22 -4.72
C ALA A 74 22.43 17.70 -4.29
N GLU A 75 21.19 18.15 -4.04
CA GLU A 75 20.83 19.54 -3.70
C GLU A 75 19.86 19.53 -2.51
N PRO A 76 20.39 19.42 -1.26
CA PRO A 76 19.54 19.30 -0.06
C PRO A 76 18.62 20.51 0.19
N ASP A 77 18.98 21.68 -0.30
CA ASP A 77 18.22 22.91 -0.15
C ASP A 77 17.15 23.11 -1.24
N ASP A 78 17.06 22.19 -2.21
CA ASP A 78 16.06 22.25 -3.27
C ASP A 78 14.68 21.84 -2.73
N THR A 79 13.89 22.88 -2.41
CA THR A 79 12.53 22.70 -1.87
C THR A 79 11.59 22.04 -2.86
N ARG A 80 11.86 22.16 -4.17
CA ARG A 80 11.04 21.55 -5.22
C ARG A 80 11.29 20.05 -5.33
N ALA A 81 12.55 19.63 -5.19
CA ALA A 81 12.92 18.22 -5.11
C ALA A 81 12.30 17.56 -3.87
N GLN A 82 12.36 18.22 -2.71
CA GLN A 82 11.75 17.74 -1.46
C GLN A 82 10.23 17.61 -1.62
N TRP A 83 9.56 18.64 -2.14
CA TRP A 83 8.12 18.61 -2.41
C TRP A 83 7.72 17.44 -3.34
N GLY A 84 8.47 17.26 -4.43
CA GLY A 84 8.24 16.18 -5.39
C GLY A 84 8.39 14.80 -4.76
N LEU A 85 9.39 14.61 -3.92
CA LEU A 85 9.61 13.36 -3.18
C LEU A 85 8.46 13.08 -2.21
N ASP A 86 8.08 14.05 -1.39
CA ASP A 86 6.99 13.90 -0.42
C ASP A 86 5.67 13.58 -1.11
N ARG A 87 5.41 14.25 -2.23
CA ARG A 87 4.21 14.01 -3.03
C ARG A 87 4.18 12.63 -3.66
N ALA A 88 5.29 12.16 -4.26
CA ALA A 88 5.42 10.82 -4.82
C ALA A 88 5.18 9.74 -3.76
N VAL A 89 5.80 9.87 -2.60
CA VAL A 89 5.63 8.93 -1.47
C VAL A 89 4.19 8.94 -0.96
N GLY A 90 3.59 10.11 -0.79
CA GLY A 90 2.19 10.24 -0.35
C GLY A 90 1.20 9.59 -1.33
N MET A 91 1.40 9.77 -2.64
CA MET A 91 0.58 9.13 -3.69
C MET A 91 0.76 7.60 -3.67
N ALA A 92 1.99 7.10 -3.56
CA ALA A 92 2.26 5.66 -3.47
C ALA A 92 1.60 5.03 -2.25
N GLN A 93 1.65 5.69 -1.08
CA GLN A 93 0.99 5.21 0.13
C GLN A 93 -0.53 5.13 -0.02
N THR A 94 -1.15 6.17 -0.60
CA THR A 94 -2.61 6.18 -0.82
C THR A 94 -3.06 5.09 -1.77
N LEU A 95 -2.33 4.87 -2.87
CA LEU A 95 -2.61 3.79 -3.81
C LEU A 95 -2.42 2.41 -3.18
N TYR A 96 -1.36 2.22 -2.39
CA TYR A 96 -1.12 0.96 -1.67
C TYR A 96 -2.24 0.64 -0.68
N VAL A 97 -2.69 1.63 0.11
CA VAL A 97 -3.81 1.46 1.05
C VAL A 97 -5.11 1.15 0.31
N ALA A 98 -5.38 1.84 -0.80
CA ALA A 98 -6.56 1.60 -1.62
C ALA A 98 -6.56 0.17 -2.20
N LYS A 99 -5.43 -0.29 -2.74
CA LYS A 99 -5.23 -1.64 -3.27
C LYS A 99 -5.41 -2.70 -2.18
N ALA A 100 -4.75 -2.52 -1.03
CA ALA A 100 -4.87 -3.43 0.11
C ALA A 100 -6.31 -3.51 0.67
N LYS A 101 -7.06 -2.41 0.60
CA LYS A 101 -8.48 -2.39 0.99
C LYS A 101 -9.35 -3.12 -0.04
N ALA A 102 -9.07 -2.98 -1.33
CA ALA A 102 -9.79 -3.66 -2.40
C ALA A 102 -9.55 -5.18 -2.40
N GLU A 103 -8.34 -5.61 -2.05
CA GLU A 103 -7.96 -7.03 -1.98
C GLU A 103 -8.46 -7.75 -0.70
N ARG A 104 -8.95 -7.02 0.29
CA ARG A 104 -9.53 -7.65 1.49
C ARG A 104 -10.86 -8.32 1.13
N PRO A 105 -10.97 -9.66 1.25
CA PRO A 105 -12.25 -10.33 1.03
C PRO A 105 -13.28 -9.76 2.01
N PRO A 106 -14.53 -9.56 1.56
CA PRO A 106 -15.59 -9.04 2.41
C PRO A 106 -15.87 -10.03 3.54
N ARG A 107 -15.29 -9.77 4.73
CA ARG A 107 -15.49 -10.62 5.93
C ARG A 107 -16.92 -10.55 6.48
N ALA A 108 -17.64 -9.50 6.12
CA ALA A 108 -19.02 -9.27 6.57
C ALA A 108 -20.00 -10.41 6.21
N PRO A 109 -20.03 -10.97 4.98
CA PRO A 109 -21.01 -12.02 4.65
C PRO A 109 -20.77 -13.33 5.42
N LEU A 110 -19.54 -13.64 5.81
CA LEU A 110 -19.22 -14.87 6.52
C LEU A 110 -19.67 -14.79 7.98
N ILE A 111 -19.44 -13.67 8.65
CA ILE A 111 -19.90 -13.43 10.03
C ILE A 111 -21.43 -13.39 10.07
N LEU A 112 -22.05 -12.73 9.10
CA LEU A 112 -23.53 -12.65 9.03
C LEU A 112 -24.16 -14.03 8.79
N LYS A 113 -23.54 -14.87 7.95
CA LYS A 113 -23.97 -16.28 7.73
C LYS A 113 -23.83 -17.10 9.02
N LEU A 114 -22.70 -16.97 9.73
CA LEU A 114 -22.44 -17.71 10.97
C LEU A 114 -23.43 -17.30 12.07
N VAL A 115 -23.69 -16.01 12.26
CA VAL A 115 -24.67 -15.50 13.22
C VAL A 115 -26.08 -15.96 12.83
N GLY A 116 -26.43 -15.90 11.55
CA GLY A 116 -27.72 -16.35 11.04
C GLY A 116 -27.97 -17.84 11.27
N THR A 117 -26.97 -18.71 11.05
CA THR A 117 -27.09 -20.16 11.28
C THR A 117 -27.19 -20.51 12.77
N LEU A 118 -26.43 -19.81 13.64
CA LEU A 118 -26.54 -20.00 15.11
C LEU A 118 -27.92 -19.59 15.62
N PHE A 119 -28.47 -18.47 15.11
CA PHE A 119 -29.78 -17.98 15.53
C PHE A 119 -30.91 -18.93 15.05
N ALA A 120 -30.83 -19.44 13.83
CA ALA A 120 -31.79 -20.43 13.30
C ALA A 120 -31.75 -21.73 14.11
N GLY A 121 -30.55 -22.21 14.46
CA GLY A 121 -30.38 -23.39 15.31
C GLY A 121 -30.98 -23.23 16.71
N PHE A 122 -30.82 -22.05 17.31
CA PHE A 122 -31.40 -21.74 18.61
C PHE A 122 -32.93 -21.71 18.58
N ILE A 123 -33.56 -21.15 17.55
CA ILE A 123 -35.02 -21.14 17.39
C ILE A 123 -35.55 -22.58 17.24
N LEU A 124 -34.86 -23.41 16.48
CA LEU A 124 -35.26 -24.81 16.26
C LEU A 124 -35.19 -25.64 17.56
N LEU A 125 -34.16 -25.46 18.35
CA LEU A 125 -33.99 -26.08 19.66
C LEU A 125 -35.09 -25.62 20.65
N ALA A 126 -35.41 -24.33 20.67
CA ALA A 126 -36.47 -23.78 21.52
C ALA A 126 -37.85 -24.32 21.15
N ALA A 127 -38.12 -24.47 19.82
CA ALA A 127 -39.36 -25.06 19.33
C ALA A 127 -39.51 -26.54 19.72
N LEU A 128 -38.42 -27.33 19.56
CA LEU A 128 -38.38 -28.73 19.98
C LEU A 128 -38.61 -28.88 21.49
N TYR A 129 -37.96 -28.03 22.28
CA TYR A 129 -38.13 -28.04 23.73
C TYR A 129 -39.59 -27.72 24.13
N ALA A 130 -40.22 -26.73 23.50
CA ALA A 130 -41.61 -26.40 23.73
C ALA A 130 -42.58 -27.59 23.42
N VAL A 131 -42.34 -28.29 22.31
CA VAL A 131 -43.09 -29.47 21.94
C VAL A 131 -42.97 -30.58 22.98
N VAL A 132 -41.75 -30.87 23.45
CA VAL A 132 -41.48 -31.89 24.45
C VAL A 132 -42.19 -31.54 25.77
N VAL A 133 -42.11 -30.29 26.22
CA VAL A 133 -42.75 -29.84 27.47
C VAL A 133 -44.27 -29.98 27.39
N VAL A 134 -44.86 -29.58 26.25
CA VAL A 134 -46.32 -29.72 26.05
C VAL A 134 -46.77 -31.18 26.06
N PHE A 135 -45.98 -32.09 25.46
CA PHE A 135 -46.29 -33.51 25.44
C PHE A 135 -46.12 -34.16 26.81
N THR A 136 -45.11 -33.79 27.58
CA THR A 136 -44.86 -34.37 28.94
C THR A 136 -45.85 -33.89 29.99
N HIS A 137 -46.44 -32.66 29.80
CA HIS A 137 -47.45 -32.16 30.72
C HIS A 137 -48.91 -32.60 30.38
N ARG A 138 -49.10 -33.29 29.27
CA ARG A 138 -50.45 -33.80 28.86
C ARG A 138 -50.72 -35.25 29.26
N HIS A 139 -49.72 -35.93 29.80
CA HIS A 139 -49.85 -37.28 30.39
C HIS A 139 -49.66 -37.22 31.90
#